data_c7870aade07c2c2d3de25f8b95044d47
#
_entry.id   c7870aade07c2c2d3de25f8b95044d47
#
_cell.length_a   1.000
_cell.length_b   1.000
_cell.length_c   1.000
_cell.angle_alpha   90.00
_cell.angle_beta   90.00
_cell.angle_gamma   90.00
#
_symmetry.space_group_name_H-M   'P 1'
#
loop_
_entity.id
_entity.type
_entity.pdbx_description
1 polymer ?
#
loop_
_entity_poly.entity_id
_entity_poly.type
_entity_poly.pdbx_seq_one_letter_code
_entity_poly.pdbx_strand_id
1 'polypeptide(L)'
;MNRALILAALLLSGCATTQPTTPASVAPPSAQEALRSYYATLGAKLPTAPANPALAADTVITRFAFGSCVNENREMKFWDVIAAQKPQAFLLIGDNVYGDTRATSGADIPTLTASYKKLNARVEFNRFRRSVPMMTTWDDHDFGANDAGGSFAFREYAEKVYETYWGSSDEVKSRPGVYESRIVGPEGKRVQFIILDGRFFRSDLTSMPYRDPGPSLGWYIPNTDDRATMLGGAQWRWLADELSKPAELRFIISSTQVITDAHNFEGWTNFPKERDRLYAMLAEKRVSNAIFLTGDRHSGGFYKANVSGVSKPVWDFTSSSLNFAFGKGDGGDREPDPRRTGGFWGIPNFGQIDIDWAAKKVTISLRKDDGSVIETQEVSAID
;
A
#
# COMPACT_ATOMS: atom_id res chain seq x y z
N MET A 1 -1.19 -53.64 -85.90
CA MET A 1 0.10 -53.53 -85.19
C MET A 1 -0.11 -52.71 -83.98
N ASN A 2 -0.43 -53.33 -82.83
CA ASN A 2 -0.71 -52.68 -81.58
C ASN A 2 0.46 -52.97 -80.56
N ARG A 3 1.11 -51.92 -80.14
CA ARG A 3 2.09 -52.04 -79.04
C ARG A 3 1.40 -51.68 -77.76
N ALA A 4 1.33 -52.60 -76.80
CA ALA A 4 0.87 -52.39 -75.49
C ALA A 4 2.00 -51.85 -74.63
N LEU A 5 1.75 -50.72 -73.95
CA LEU A 5 2.64 -50.17 -72.89
C LEU A 5 2.22 -50.74 -71.49
N ILE A 6 3.16 -51.41 -70.88
CA ILE A 6 3.00 -51.89 -69.53
C ILE A 6 3.51 -50.75 -68.55
N LEU A 7 2.63 -50.23 -67.70
CA LEU A 7 2.97 -49.25 -66.67
C LEU A 7 3.29 -50.02 -65.38
N ALA A 8 4.54 -49.95 -64.91
CA ALA A 8 4.96 -50.50 -63.61
C ALA A 8 4.73 -49.47 -62.58
N ALA A 9 3.86 -49.74 -61.59
CA ALA A 9 3.64 -48.91 -60.44
C ALA A 9 4.67 -49.27 -59.34
N LEU A 10 5.58 -48.34 -59.02
CA LEU A 10 6.49 -48.42 -57.87
C LEU A 10 5.74 -47.99 -56.67
N LEU A 11 5.51 -48.91 -55.70
CA LEU A 11 5.05 -48.62 -54.35
C LEU A 11 6.24 -48.14 -53.47
N LEU A 12 6.34 -46.84 -53.23
CA LEU A 12 7.25 -46.27 -52.25
C LEU A 12 6.63 -46.43 -50.87
N SER A 13 7.16 -47.35 -50.09
CA SER A 13 6.90 -47.49 -48.65
C SER A 13 7.63 -46.37 -47.90
N GLY A 14 6.91 -45.30 -47.55
CA GLY A 14 7.45 -44.25 -46.71
C GLY A 14 7.55 -44.73 -45.26
N CYS A 15 8.76 -44.98 -44.74
CA CYS A 15 9.00 -45.09 -43.33
C CYS A 15 8.76 -43.71 -42.68
N ALA A 16 7.67 -43.56 -41.95
CA ALA A 16 7.44 -42.43 -41.05
C ALA A 16 8.43 -42.52 -39.88
N THR A 17 9.52 -41.76 -39.92
CA THR A 17 10.37 -41.56 -38.77
C THR A 17 9.64 -40.62 -37.80
N THR A 18 9.08 -41.17 -36.73
CA THR A 18 8.62 -40.40 -35.57
C THR A 18 9.83 -39.73 -34.94
N GLN A 19 9.96 -38.42 -35.12
CA GLN A 19 10.93 -37.65 -34.35
C GLN A 19 10.57 -37.75 -32.87
N PRO A 20 11.54 -38.00 -31.95
CA PRO A 20 11.28 -37.94 -30.54
C PRO A 20 10.90 -36.51 -30.16
N THR A 21 9.68 -36.34 -29.69
CA THR A 21 9.24 -35.07 -29.08
C THR A 21 10.08 -34.83 -27.86
N THR A 22 11.00 -33.87 -27.93
CA THR A 22 11.74 -33.38 -26.74
C THR A 22 10.69 -32.93 -25.74
N PRO A 23 10.71 -33.44 -24.50
CA PRO A 23 9.79 -32.96 -23.48
C PRO A 23 9.97 -31.44 -23.35
N ALA A 24 8.85 -30.71 -23.37
CA ALA A 24 8.90 -29.26 -23.14
C ALA A 24 9.68 -29.03 -21.83
N SER A 25 10.75 -28.25 -21.89
CA SER A 25 11.51 -27.88 -20.71
C SER A 25 10.59 -27.14 -19.77
N VAL A 26 10.29 -27.72 -18.62
CA VAL A 26 9.54 -27.04 -17.55
C VAL A 26 10.38 -25.84 -17.14
N ALA A 27 9.82 -24.64 -17.22
CA ALA A 27 10.51 -23.45 -16.75
C ALA A 27 10.91 -23.64 -15.27
N PRO A 28 12.10 -23.18 -14.87
CA PRO A 28 12.49 -23.27 -13.48
C PRO A 28 11.47 -22.52 -12.59
N PRO A 29 11.19 -23.00 -11.36
CA PRO A 29 10.26 -22.33 -10.46
C PRO A 29 10.75 -20.90 -10.16
N SER A 30 9.82 -19.99 -9.92
CA SER A 30 10.13 -18.65 -9.41
C SER A 30 10.87 -18.76 -8.07
N ALA A 31 11.60 -17.70 -7.69
CA ALA A 31 12.30 -17.67 -6.39
C ALA A 31 11.34 -17.93 -5.22
N GLN A 32 10.13 -17.38 -5.28
CA GLN A 32 9.08 -17.59 -4.27
C GLN A 32 8.64 -19.05 -4.19
N GLU A 33 8.37 -19.69 -5.34
CA GLU A 33 7.99 -21.11 -5.39
C GLU A 33 9.10 -22.03 -4.86
N ALA A 34 10.35 -21.71 -5.19
CA ALA A 34 11.51 -22.49 -4.70
C ALA A 34 11.66 -22.41 -3.17
N LEU A 35 11.25 -21.33 -2.54
CA LEU A 35 11.34 -21.12 -1.10
C LEU A 35 10.18 -21.70 -0.29
N ARG A 36 9.04 -22.04 -0.92
CA ARG A 36 7.86 -22.54 -0.19
C ARG A 36 8.15 -23.79 0.64
N SER A 37 8.93 -24.72 0.11
CA SER A 37 9.34 -25.94 0.86
C SER A 37 10.20 -25.60 2.07
N TYR A 38 11.12 -24.66 1.94
CA TYR A 38 11.92 -24.14 3.04
C TYR A 38 11.04 -23.50 4.12
N TYR A 39 10.13 -22.61 3.74
CA TYR A 39 9.22 -21.95 4.68
C TYR A 39 8.27 -22.91 5.40
N ALA A 40 7.88 -24.02 4.76
CA ALA A 40 7.07 -25.05 5.40
C ALA A 40 7.79 -25.77 6.55
N THR A 41 9.14 -25.79 6.51
CA THR A 41 10.00 -26.42 7.55
C THR A 41 10.38 -25.48 8.67
N LEU A 42 10.16 -24.15 8.48
CA LEU A 42 10.50 -23.16 9.50
C LEU A 42 9.54 -23.26 10.68
N GLY A 43 9.99 -23.88 11.76
CA GLY A 43 9.28 -23.92 13.04
C GLY A 43 9.36 -22.62 13.86
N ALA A 44 9.71 -21.50 13.25
CA ALA A 44 9.93 -20.23 13.95
C ALA A 44 8.63 -19.69 14.56
N LYS A 45 8.65 -19.42 15.86
CA LYS A 45 7.54 -18.70 16.53
C LYS A 45 7.63 -17.22 16.15
N LEU A 46 6.71 -16.78 15.28
CA LEU A 46 6.60 -15.40 14.88
C LEU A 46 6.08 -14.52 16.02
N PRO A 47 6.51 -13.24 16.10
CA PRO A 47 5.94 -12.30 17.05
C PRO A 47 4.48 -12.00 16.72
N THR A 48 3.69 -11.67 17.75
CA THR A 48 2.31 -11.21 17.63
C THR A 48 2.16 -9.88 18.35
N ALA A 49 1.43 -8.94 17.76
CA ALA A 49 1.13 -7.67 18.41
C ALA A 49 0.20 -7.86 19.63
N PRO A 50 0.16 -6.91 20.57
CA PRO A 50 -0.84 -6.89 21.62
C PRO A 50 -2.26 -6.95 21.06
N ALA A 51 -3.21 -7.38 21.90
CA ALA A 51 -4.62 -7.44 21.51
C ALA A 51 -5.10 -6.07 20.98
N ASN A 52 -5.90 -6.11 19.92
CA ASN A 52 -6.50 -4.95 19.28
C ASN A 52 -8.01 -4.94 19.63
N PRO A 53 -8.54 -3.88 20.23
CA PRO A 53 -9.97 -3.80 20.48
C PRO A 53 -10.73 -3.78 19.15
N ALA A 54 -11.90 -4.40 19.14
CA ALA A 54 -12.75 -4.37 17.95
C ALA A 54 -13.36 -2.97 17.75
N LEU A 55 -13.39 -2.52 16.51
CA LEU A 55 -14.23 -1.40 16.11
C LEU A 55 -15.61 -1.96 15.74
N ALA A 56 -16.64 -1.63 16.52
CA ALA A 56 -17.99 -2.14 16.29
C ALA A 56 -18.54 -1.61 14.95
N ALA A 57 -19.22 -2.48 14.22
CA ALA A 57 -19.70 -2.16 12.86
C ALA A 57 -20.73 -1.03 12.81
N ASP A 58 -21.47 -0.78 13.89
CA ASP A 58 -22.47 0.26 14.03
C ASP A 58 -21.93 1.58 14.62
N THR A 59 -20.62 1.65 14.91
CA THR A 59 -19.99 2.86 15.45
C THR A 59 -20.13 4.04 14.49
N VAL A 60 -20.74 5.11 14.92
CA VAL A 60 -20.71 6.38 14.17
C VAL A 60 -19.34 7.00 14.33
N ILE A 61 -18.53 6.92 13.27
CA ILE A 61 -17.21 7.54 13.25
C ILE A 61 -17.34 9.05 13.16
N THR A 62 -16.81 9.76 14.15
CA THR A 62 -16.71 11.23 14.17
C THR A 62 -15.27 11.69 14.26
N ARG A 63 -14.36 10.82 14.71
CA ARG A 63 -12.92 11.09 14.77
C ARG A 63 -12.11 9.82 14.61
N PHE A 64 -11.08 9.87 13.76
CA PHE A 64 -10.02 8.89 13.74
C PHE A 64 -8.68 9.55 13.39
N ALA A 65 -7.59 8.83 13.53
CA ALA A 65 -6.27 9.34 13.18
C ALA A 65 -5.50 8.35 12.31
N PHE A 66 -4.46 8.83 11.64
CA PHE A 66 -3.62 8.01 10.78
C PHE A 66 -2.18 8.51 10.73
N GLY A 67 -1.27 7.67 10.27
CA GLY A 67 0.12 8.03 10.03
C GLY A 67 0.94 6.81 9.64
N SER A 68 2.19 7.05 9.25
CA SER A 68 3.17 6.03 8.85
C SER A 68 4.56 6.34 9.40
N CYS A 69 5.54 5.53 9.03
CA CYS A 69 6.95 5.71 9.32
C CYS A 69 7.26 5.74 10.82
N VAL A 70 7.03 4.56 11.44
CA VAL A 70 7.31 4.28 12.86
C VAL A 70 8.66 3.58 12.98
N ASN A 71 9.71 4.31 13.34
CA ASN A 71 10.99 3.69 13.63
C ASN A 71 11.01 3.18 15.07
N GLU A 72 11.03 1.86 15.25
CA GLU A 72 10.97 1.16 16.52
C GLU A 72 12.19 1.40 17.42
N ASN A 73 13.24 2.01 16.87
CA ASN A 73 14.46 2.35 17.62
C ASN A 73 14.44 3.77 18.19
N ARG A 74 13.40 4.57 17.89
CA ARG A 74 13.23 5.96 18.33
C ARG A 74 12.22 6.08 19.47
N GLU A 75 12.12 7.26 20.07
CA GLU A 75 11.10 7.59 21.08
C GLU A 75 9.69 7.49 20.48
N MET A 76 8.72 7.01 21.27
CA MET A 76 7.36 6.73 20.81
C MET A 76 6.27 7.43 21.64
N LYS A 77 6.59 8.55 22.29
CA LYS A 77 5.63 9.33 23.09
C LYS A 77 4.42 9.83 22.28
N PHE A 78 4.58 9.95 20.97
CA PHE A 78 3.49 10.33 20.07
C PHE A 78 2.26 9.43 20.20
N TRP A 79 2.40 8.15 20.58
CA TRP A 79 1.26 7.26 20.81
C TRP A 79 0.34 7.78 21.93
N ASP A 80 0.91 8.31 23.02
CA ASP A 80 0.12 8.89 24.11
C ASP A 80 -0.54 10.21 23.69
N VAL A 81 0.15 10.99 22.86
CA VAL A 81 -0.38 12.24 22.32
C VAL A 81 -1.57 11.96 21.39
N ILE A 82 -1.46 10.96 20.52
CA ILE A 82 -2.58 10.53 19.64
C ILE A 82 -3.75 10.00 20.50
N ALA A 83 -3.47 9.15 21.51
CA ALA A 83 -4.50 8.64 22.41
C ALA A 83 -5.26 9.77 23.14
N ALA A 84 -4.55 10.85 23.51
CA ALA A 84 -5.15 12.02 24.16
C ALA A 84 -6.14 12.78 23.24
N GLN A 85 -6.03 12.62 21.90
CA GLN A 85 -7.01 13.14 20.93
C GLN A 85 -8.30 12.30 20.88
N LYS A 86 -8.34 11.14 21.56
CA LYS A 86 -9.49 10.22 21.66
C LYS A 86 -10.02 9.76 20.30
N PRO A 87 -9.16 9.26 19.38
CA PRO A 87 -9.63 8.71 18.12
C PRO A 87 -10.42 7.42 18.37
N GLN A 88 -11.49 7.20 17.60
CA GLN A 88 -12.28 5.97 17.63
C GLN A 88 -11.61 4.83 16.86
N ALA A 89 -10.66 5.18 15.98
CA ALA A 89 -9.79 4.24 15.26
C ALA A 89 -8.46 4.92 14.90
N PHE A 90 -7.44 4.12 14.63
CA PHE A 90 -6.17 4.57 14.09
C PHE A 90 -5.79 3.71 12.88
N LEU A 91 -5.35 4.36 11.79
CA LEU A 91 -4.80 3.68 10.62
C LEU A 91 -3.28 3.85 10.61
N LEU A 92 -2.55 2.75 10.73
CA LEU A 92 -1.11 2.72 10.55
C LEU A 92 -0.82 2.26 9.11
N ILE A 93 -0.39 3.22 8.28
CA ILE A 93 -0.49 3.12 6.83
C ILE A 93 0.84 2.85 6.13
N GLY A 94 1.66 1.97 6.72
CA GLY A 94 2.93 1.53 6.17
C GLY A 94 4.12 1.98 7.00
N ASP A 95 5.28 1.35 6.78
CA ASP A 95 6.50 1.55 7.57
C ASP A 95 6.24 1.41 9.08
N ASN A 96 5.56 0.32 9.42
CA ASN A 96 5.19 0.05 10.80
C ASN A 96 6.41 -0.32 11.65
N VAL A 97 7.46 -0.80 11.00
CA VAL A 97 8.81 -1.06 11.50
C VAL A 97 9.82 -0.94 10.35
N TYR A 98 11.10 -0.77 10.68
CA TYR A 98 12.21 -0.73 9.72
C TYR A 98 13.01 -2.04 9.78
N GLY A 99 12.43 -3.06 9.16
CA GLY A 99 12.89 -4.45 9.21
C GLY A 99 13.56 -4.98 7.95
N ASP A 100 14.15 -4.11 7.14
CA ASP A 100 14.75 -4.46 5.85
C ASP A 100 15.71 -5.64 5.95
N THR A 101 15.63 -6.51 4.95
CA THR A 101 16.61 -7.56 4.75
C THR A 101 17.98 -6.95 4.43
N ARG A 102 19.04 -7.64 4.85
CA ARG A 102 20.41 -7.26 4.56
C ARG A 102 21.08 -8.38 3.77
N ALA A 103 22.18 -8.09 3.09
CA ALA A 103 22.93 -9.07 2.30
C ALA A 103 23.30 -10.35 3.09
N THR A 104 23.38 -10.24 4.43
CA THR A 104 23.66 -11.35 5.34
C THR A 104 22.42 -11.98 5.97
N SER A 105 21.21 -11.48 5.64
CA SER A 105 19.96 -12.02 6.18
C SER A 105 19.60 -13.33 5.47
N GLY A 106 19.06 -14.28 6.24
CA GLY A 106 18.44 -15.47 5.68
C GLY A 106 17.08 -15.17 5.00
N ALA A 107 16.57 -16.14 4.27
CA ALA A 107 15.26 -16.05 3.60
C ALA A 107 14.08 -15.93 4.58
N ASP A 108 14.29 -16.18 5.86
CA ASP A 108 13.35 -16.01 6.97
C ASP A 108 13.30 -14.56 7.53
N ILE A 109 13.98 -13.63 6.88
CA ILE A 109 14.02 -12.19 7.17
C ILE A 109 14.11 -11.93 8.69
N PRO A 110 15.20 -12.35 9.36
CA PRO A 110 15.30 -12.23 10.82
C PRO A 110 15.31 -10.78 11.31
N THR A 111 15.71 -9.84 10.44
CA THR A 111 15.65 -8.40 10.70
C THR A 111 14.21 -7.92 10.90
N LEU A 112 13.28 -8.36 10.04
CA LEU A 112 11.86 -8.01 10.12
C LEU A 112 11.23 -8.53 11.43
N THR A 113 11.45 -9.80 11.76
CA THR A 113 10.94 -10.37 13.02
C THR A 113 11.55 -9.70 14.26
N ALA A 114 12.84 -9.29 14.17
CA ALA A 114 13.52 -8.56 15.25
C ALA A 114 12.90 -7.15 15.46
N SER A 115 12.60 -6.43 14.36
CA SER A 115 11.98 -5.10 14.42
C SER A 115 10.57 -5.16 15.02
N TYR A 116 9.75 -6.14 14.64
CA TYR A 116 8.46 -6.35 15.29
C TYR A 116 8.57 -6.71 16.79
N LYS A 117 9.57 -7.50 17.19
CA LYS A 117 9.85 -7.76 18.62
C LYS A 117 10.23 -6.49 19.38
N LYS A 118 11.00 -5.60 18.76
CA LYS A 118 11.34 -4.30 19.35
C LYS A 118 10.10 -3.42 19.49
N LEU A 119 9.22 -3.37 18.47
CA LEU A 119 7.97 -2.65 18.57
C LEU A 119 7.11 -3.18 19.74
N ASN A 120 7.05 -4.50 19.92
CA ASN A 120 6.36 -5.12 21.08
C ASN A 120 6.98 -4.76 22.43
N ALA A 121 8.26 -4.41 22.48
CA ALA A 121 8.90 -3.97 23.72
C ALA A 121 8.57 -2.50 24.09
N ARG A 122 7.89 -1.76 23.17
CA ARG A 122 7.54 -0.35 23.41
C ARG A 122 6.26 -0.25 24.22
N VAL A 123 6.37 0.29 25.42
CA VAL A 123 5.25 0.40 26.38
C VAL A 123 4.14 1.30 25.85
N GLU A 124 4.51 2.41 25.20
CA GLU A 124 3.59 3.39 24.61
C GLU A 124 2.75 2.75 23.51
N PHE A 125 3.39 2.00 22.60
CA PHE A 125 2.70 1.25 21.53
C PHE A 125 1.73 0.21 22.12
N ASN A 126 2.20 -0.57 23.11
CA ASN A 126 1.38 -1.60 23.76
C ASN A 126 0.14 -1.00 24.43
N ARG A 127 0.28 0.13 25.10
CA ARG A 127 -0.82 0.85 25.73
C ARG A 127 -1.81 1.35 24.68
N PHE A 128 -1.32 2.02 23.64
CA PHE A 128 -2.13 2.53 22.53
C PHE A 128 -2.91 1.42 21.85
N ARG A 129 -2.22 0.37 21.40
CA ARG A 129 -2.85 -0.74 20.68
C ARG A 129 -3.94 -1.47 21.46
N ARG A 130 -3.83 -1.50 22.80
CA ARG A 130 -4.87 -2.10 23.68
C ARG A 130 -6.08 -1.21 23.89
N SER A 131 -5.98 0.07 23.58
CA SER A 131 -7.02 1.06 23.88
C SER A 131 -7.71 1.64 22.63
N VAL A 132 -7.06 1.62 21.47
CA VAL A 132 -7.56 2.20 20.23
C VAL A 132 -7.63 1.12 19.14
N PRO A 133 -8.79 0.87 18.51
CA PRO A 133 -8.91 0.01 17.35
C PRO A 133 -7.94 0.45 16.25
N MET A 134 -7.10 -0.47 15.76
CA MET A 134 -6.14 -0.20 14.69
C MET A 134 -6.44 -1.02 13.46
N MET A 135 -6.32 -0.39 12.29
CA MET A 135 -6.24 -1.03 10.98
C MET A 135 -4.85 -0.72 10.41
N THR A 136 -4.28 -1.64 9.65
CA THR A 136 -2.89 -1.52 9.21
C THR A 136 -2.72 -1.95 7.76
N THR A 137 -1.74 -1.37 7.07
CA THR A 137 -1.13 -1.92 5.86
C THR A 137 0.38 -1.83 6.01
N TRP A 138 1.11 -2.52 5.16
CA TRP A 138 2.56 -2.39 5.09
C TRP A 138 3.02 -1.35 4.07
N ASP A 139 4.30 -0.99 4.17
CA ASP A 139 5.05 -0.38 3.08
C ASP A 139 6.36 -1.16 2.87
N ASP A 140 7.38 -0.62 2.25
CA ASP A 140 8.59 -1.34 1.84
C ASP A 140 9.44 -1.84 3.02
N HIS A 141 9.59 -1.06 4.07
CA HIS A 141 10.42 -1.44 5.23
C HIS A 141 9.83 -2.58 6.06
N ASP A 142 8.52 -2.69 6.16
CA ASP A 142 7.87 -3.83 6.80
C ASP A 142 7.41 -4.92 5.81
N PHE A 143 7.47 -4.67 4.50
CA PHE A 143 7.51 -5.69 3.45
C PHE A 143 8.87 -6.40 3.39
N GLY A 144 9.93 -5.74 3.83
CA GLY A 144 11.22 -6.31 4.12
C GLY A 144 12.38 -5.92 3.21
N ALA A 145 12.18 -5.01 2.27
CA ALA A 145 13.27 -4.43 1.47
C ALA A 145 12.85 -3.08 0.87
N ASN A 146 13.73 -2.08 1.04
CA ASN A 146 13.50 -0.72 0.54
C ASN A 146 13.07 -0.69 -0.92
N ASP A 147 12.00 0.04 -1.22
CA ASP A 147 11.39 0.20 -2.54
C ASP A 147 11.01 -1.12 -3.25
N ALA A 148 10.93 -2.25 -2.53
CA ALA A 148 10.65 -3.55 -3.12
C ALA A 148 9.15 -3.70 -3.52
N GLY A 149 8.94 -4.59 -4.48
CA GLY A 149 7.62 -4.96 -5.00
C GLY A 149 7.50 -6.46 -5.28
N GLY A 150 6.67 -6.84 -6.23
CA GLY A 150 6.33 -8.22 -6.51
C GLY A 150 7.47 -9.14 -6.92
N SER A 151 8.62 -8.62 -7.33
CA SER A 151 9.83 -9.40 -7.60
C SER A 151 10.59 -9.80 -6.33
N PHE A 152 10.28 -9.22 -5.15
CA PHE A 152 10.96 -9.55 -3.90
C PHE A 152 10.82 -11.03 -3.57
N ALA A 153 11.95 -11.73 -3.53
CA ALA A 153 11.97 -13.19 -3.40
C ALA A 153 11.30 -13.70 -2.11
N PHE A 154 11.33 -12.91 -1.04
CA PHE A 154 10.84 -13.30 0.29
C PHE A 154 9.44 -12.77 0.62
N ARG A 155 8.73 -12.20 -0.35
CA ARG A 155 7.43 -11.54 -0.12
C ARG A 155 6.38 -12.44 0.54
N GLU A 156 6.32 -13.74 0.18
CA GLU A 156 5.36 -14.67 0.78
C GLU A 156 5.66 -14.93 2.27
N TYR A 157 6.93 -14.87 2.65
CA TYR A 157 7.29 -14.99 4.06
C TYR A 157 7.08 -13.68 4.82
N ALA A 158 7.36 -12.54 4.20
CA ALA A 158 7.05 -11.22 4.76
C ALA A 158 5.53 -11.09 5.02
N GLU A 159 4.70 -11.52 4.09
CA GLU A 159 3.24 -11.60 4.24
C GLU A 159 2.85 -12.44 5.46
N LYS A 160 3.37 -13.65 5.59
CA LYS A 160 3.14 -14.51 6.74
C LYS A 160 3.56 -13.85 8.07
N VAL A 161 4.71 -13.15 8.10
CA VAL A 161 5.17 -12.41 9.28
C VAL A 161 4.20 -11.28 9.63
N TYR A 162 3.81 -10.47 8.63
CA TYR A 162 2.86 -9.36 8.79
C TYR A 162 1.50 -9.84 9.29
N GLU A 163 0.90 -10.81 8.61
CA GLU A 163 -0.41 -11.35 8.96
C GLU A 163 -0.45 -11.96 10.36
N THR A 164 0.62 -12.66 10.74
CA THR A 164 0.77 -13.23 12.09
C THR A 164 0.90 -12.13 13.13
N TYR A 165 1.74 -11.13 12.84
CA TYR A 165 1.99 -10.04 13.79
C TYR A 165 0.73 -9.21 14.04
N TRP A 166 0.09 -8.75 12.98
CA TRP A 166 -1.08 -7.87 13.10
C TRP A 166 -2.38 -8.60 13.42
N GLY A 167 -2.41 -9.93 13.24
CA GLY A 167 -3.59 -10.76 13.45
C GLY A 167 -4.63 -10.55 12.36
N SER A 168 -4.18 -10.55 11.09
CA SER A 168 -5.03 -10.39 9.93
C SER A 168 -6.20 -11.37 9.94
N SER A 169 -7.34 -10.97 9.37
CA SER A 169 -8.55 -11.80 9.29
C SER A 169 -8.33 -13.04 8.41
N ASP A 170 -9.19 -14.03 8.56
CA ASP A 170 -9.15 -15.23 7.71
C ASP A 170 -9.41 -14.86 6.23
N GLU A 171 -10.21 -13.83 5.97
CA GLU A 171 -10.42 -13.32 4.62
C GLU A 171 -9.12 -12.82 4.00
N VAL A 172 -8.34 -12.00 4.71
CA VAL A 172 -7.03 -11.52 4.23
C VAL A 172 -6.09 -12.70 4.02
N LYS A 173 -5.94 -13.60 4.98
CA LYS A 173 -5.08 -14.79 4.90
C LYS A 173 -5.47 -15.81 3.81
N SER A 174 -6.68 -15.71 3.26
CA SER A 174 -7.16 -16.65 2.22
C SER A 174 -6.64 -16.33 0.81
N ARG A 175 -5.95 -15.22 0.62
CA ARG A 175 -5.50 -14.72 -0.68
C ARG A 175 -4.15 -14.00 -0.56
N PRO A 176 -3.37 -13.87 -1.64
CA PRO A 176 -2.15 -13.10 -1.63
C PRO A 176 -2.42 -11.60 -1.43
N GLY A 177 -1.54 -10.94 -0.66
CA GLY A 177 -1.58 -9.52 -0.34
C GLY A 177 -2.44 -9.19 0.87
N VAL A 178 -2.10 -8.07 1.53
CA VAL A 178 -2.68 -7.68 2.83
C VAL A 178 -3.83 -6.68 2.72
N TYR A 179 -4.33 -6.42 1.50
CA TYR A 179 -5.43 -5.48 1.28
C TYR A 179 -6.72 -5.91 1.98
N GLU A 180 -7.45 -4.98 2.54
CA GLU A 180 -8.73 -5.22 3.22
C GLU A 180 -9.68 -4.02 3.09
N SER A 181 -10.95 -4.22 3.35
CA SER A 181 -11.94 -3.15 3.45
C SER A 181 -12.86 -3.35 4.64
N ARG A 182 -13.27 -2.24 5.24
CA ARG A 182 -14.20 -2.24 6.36
C ARG A 182 -15.19 -1.09 6.23
N ILE A 183 -16.49 -1.40 6.32
CA ILE A 183 -17.56 -0.39 6.41
C ILE A 183 -18.01 -0.32 7.86
N VAL A 184 -18.03 0.90 8.40
CA VAL A 184 -18.38 1.18 9.80
C VAL A 184 -19.42 2.30 9.85
N GLY A 185 -20.43 2.15 10.66
CA GLY A 185 -21.53 3.11 10.86
C GLY A 185 -22.86 2.65 10.24
N PRO A 186 -23.97 3.15 10.78
CA PRO A 186 -25.30 2.89 10.23
C PRO A 186 -25.49 3.58 8.88
N GLU A 187 -26.53 3.19 8.16
CA GLU A 187 -26.97 3.88 6.93
C GLU A 187 -27.11 5.39 7.14
N GLY A 188 -26.62 6.16 6.19
CA GLY A 188 -26.51 7.62 6.27
C GLY A 188 -25.26 8.15 6.97
N LYS A 189 -24.47 7.27 7.62
CA LYS A 189 -23.22 7.62 8.32
C LYS A 189 -22.13 6.55 8.15
N ARG A 190 -22.18 5.77 7.06
CA ARG A 190 -21.19 4.74 6.78
C ARG A 190 -19.88 5.35 6.32
N VAL A 191 -18.82 5.00 7.00
CA VAL A 191 -17.45 5.26 6.56
C VAL A 191 -16.86 3.94 6.04
N GLN A 192 -16.39 3.93 4.81
CA GLN A 192 -15.65 2.80 4.25
C GLN A 192 -14.15 3.11 4.29
N PHE A 193 -13.38 2.23 4.91
CA PHE A 193 -11.92 2.20 4.85
C PHE A 193 -11.53 1.13 3.84
N ILE A 194 -10.88 1.52 2.74
CA ILE A 194 -10.35 0.63 1.70
C ILE A 194 -8.84 0.70 1.80
N ILE A 195 -8.23 -0.36 2.29
CA ILE A 195 -6.79 -0.45 2.55
C ILE A 195 -6.14 -1.22 1.41
N LEU A 196 -5.31 -0.54 0.63
CA LEU A 196 -4.62 -1.12 -0.52
C LEU A 196 -3.28 -1.74 -0.10
N ASP A 197 -2.88 -2.75 -0.84
CA ASP A 197 -1.53 -3.31 -0.84
C ASP A 197 -0.78 -2.83 -2.07
N GLY A 198 0.12 -1.88 -1.88
CA GLY A 198 0.96 -1.30 -2.94
C GLY A 198 2.28 -2.05 -3.15
N ARG A 199 2.49 -3.24 -2.53
CA ARG A 199 3.77 -3.95 -2.54
C ARG A 199 3.70 -5.33 -3.17
N PHE A 200 2.79 -6.19 -2.73
CA PHE A 200 2.80 -7.62 -3.06
C PHE A 200 2.77 -7.91 -4.56
N PHE A 201 2.01 -7.13 -5.32
CA PHE A 201 1.82 -7.32 -6.76
C PHE A 201 2.54 -6.29 -7.61
N ARG A 202 3.05 -5.22 -7.00
CA ARG A 202 3.60 -4.08 -7.71
C ARG A 202 4.80 -4.49 -8.58
N SER A 203 4.77 -4.07 -9.84
CA SER A 203 5.93 -4.21 -10.72
C SER A 203 7.12 -3.42 -10.19
N ASP A 204 8.33 -3.81 -10.59
CA ASP A 204 9.53 -3.12 -10.20
C ASP A 204 9.53 -1.67 -10.70
N LEU A 205 10.11 -0.80 -9.89
CA LEU A 205 10.33 0.59 -10.25
C LEU A 205 11.38 0.70 -11.36
N THR A 206 11.23 1.68 -12.21
CA THR A 206 12.21 1.99 -13.26
C THR A 206 13.13 3.10 -12.77
N SER A 207 14.38 2.76 -12.52
CA SER A 207 15.38 3.74 -12.11
C SER A 207 15.83 4.60 -13.29
N MET A 208 16.18 5.86 -13.00
CA MET A 208 16.90 6.71 -13.95
C MET A 208 18.24 6.07 -14.35
N PRO A 209 18.69 6.22 -15.61
CA PRO A 209 19.97 5.67 -16.06
C PRO A 209 21.17 6.19 -15.27
N TYR A 210 21.07 7.40 -14.73
CA TYR A 210 22.04 8.03 -13.84
C TYR A 210 21.30 8.99 -12.89
N ARG A 211 21.82 9.15 -11.68
CA ARG A 211 21.32 10.19 -10.78
C ARG A 211 21.75 11.56 -11.30
N ASP A 212 20.79 12.41 -11.60
CA ASP A 212 21.06 13.82 -11.84
C ASP A 212 21.51 14.43 -10.50
N PRO A 213 22.71 15.07 -10.41
CA PRO A 213 23.12 15.83 -9.25
C PRO A 213 22.32 17.12 -9.05
N GLY A 214 21.40 17.45 -9.97
CA GLY A 214 20.50 18.59 -9.89
C GLY A 214 19.46 18.49 -8.77
N PRO A 215 18.44 19.35 -8.78
CA PRO A 215 17.41 19.41 -7.72
C PRO A 215 16.40 18.26 -7.76
N SER A 216 16.67 17.20 -8.55
CA SER A 216 15.80 16.04 -8.63
C SER A 216 15.65 15.39 -7.27
N LEU A 217 14.42 15.36 -6.78
CA LEU A 217 14.03 14.65 -5.58
C LEU A 217 13.70 13.19 -5.98
N GLY A 218 14.58 12.25 -5.63
CA GLY A 218 14.43 10.84 -5.98
C GLY A 218 15.11 10.46 -7.30
N TRP A 219 14.84 9.24 -7.79
CA TRP A 219 15.61 8.63 -8.89
C TRP A 219 14.81 7.65 -9.74
N TYR A 220 13.48 7.68 -9.64
CA TYR A 220 12.60 6.85 -10.47
C TYR A 220 11.96 7.62 -11.59
N ILE A 221 11.71 6.94 -12.69
CA ILE A 221 10.97 7.44 -13.84
C ILE A 221 9.71 6.59 -14.06
N PRO A 222 8.68 7.16 -14.72
CA PRO A 222 7.45 6.42 -14.99
C PRO A 222 7.70 5.12 -15.78
N ASN A 223 7.16 4.02 -15.29
CA ASN A 223 7.09 2.75 -16.01
C ASN A 223 5.88 2.77 -16.94
N THR A 224 6.14 2.74 -18.26
CA THR A 224 5.11 2.83 -19.30
C THR A 224 4.78 1.48 -19.93
N ASP A 225 5.35 0.36 -19.46
CA ASP A 225 4.98 -0.99 -19.92
C ASP A 225 3.48 -1.24 -19.63
N ASP A 226 2.75 -1.73 -20.63
CA ASP A 226 1.32 -2.05 -20.49
C ASP A 226 1.03 -3.18 -19.49
N ARG A 227 2.05 -3.98 -19.16
CA ARG A 227 1.98 -5.08 -18.20
C ARG A 227 2.35 -4.65 -16.79
N ALA A 228 2.91 -3.44 -16.62
CA ALA A 228 3.25 -2.93 -15.31
C ALA A 228 1.98 -2.71 -14.48
N THR A 229 2.03 -3.10 -13.22
CA THR A 229 0.87 -2.98 -12.33
C THR A 229 1.27 -2.45 -10.96
N MET A 230 0.37 -1.72 -10.34
CA MET A 230 0.48 -1.28 -8.94
C MET A 230 -0.20 -2.29 -8.01
N LEU A 231 -1.39 -2.75 -8.35
CA LEU A 231 -2.24 -3.57 -7.48
C LEU A 231 -2.38 -5.04 -7.91
N GLY A 232 -1.99 -5.37 -9.15
CA GLY A 232 -2.27 -6.70 -9.72
C GLY A 232 -3.75 -6.95 -10.02
N GLY A 233 -4.02 -7.88 -10.93
CA GLY A 233 -5.38 -8.09 -11.44
C GLY A 233 -6.40 -8.54 -10.39
N ALA A 234 -5.97 -9.28 -9.36
CA ALA A 234 -6.87 -9.75 -8.30
C ALA A 234 -7.36 -8.59 -7.42
N GLN A 235 -6.45 -7.76 -6.95
CA GLN A 235 -6.79 -6.61 -6.11
C GLN A 235 -7.58 -5.54 -6.89
N TRP A 236 -7.32 -5.36 -8.21
CA TRP A 236 -8.12 -4.48 -9.04
C TRP A 236 -9.59 -4.91 -9.14
N ARG A 237 -9.87 -6.21 -9.28
CA ARG A 237 -11.25 -6.71 -9.28
C ARG A 237 -11.91 -6.51 -7.93
N TRP A 238 -11.21 -6.85 -6.86
CA TRP A 238 -11.68 -6.64 -5.50
C TRP A 238 -11.98 -5.15 -5.22
N LEU A 239 -11.10 -4.22 -5.65
CA LEU A 239 -11.33 -2.79 -5.47
C LEU A 239 -12.58 -2.31 -6.22
N ALA A 240 -12.83 -2.81 -7.43
CA ALA A 240 -14.05 -2.49 -8.18
C ALA A 240 -15.32 -2.95 -7.46
N ASP A 241 -15.27 -4.10 -6.80
CA ASP A 241 -16.37 -4.63 -5.99
C ASP A 241 -16.56 -3.79 -4.72
N GLU A 242 -15.46 -3.42 -4.04
CA GLU A 242 -15.49 -2.57 -2.83
C GLU A 242 -16.06 -1.18 -3.12
N LEU A 243 -15.66 -0.54 -4.21
CA LEU A 243 -16.17 0.77 -4.62
C LEU A 243 -17.65 0.74 -5.04
N SER A 244 -18.21 -0.43 -5.31
CA SER A 244 -19.64 -0.61 -5.62
C SER A 244 -20.52 -0.72 -4.36
N LYS A 245 -19.92 -0.93 -3.19
CA LYS A 245 -20.65 -1.01 -1.92
C LYS A 245 -21.14 0.37 -1.47
N PRO A 246 -22.32 0.48 -0.84
CA PRO A 246 -22.84 1.77 -0.39
C PRO A 246 -22.02 2.30 0.81
N ALA A 247 -21.57 3.55 0.72
CA ALA A 247 -20.96 4.30 1.83
C ALA A 247 -21.10 5.82 1.58
N GLU A 248 -21.31 6.57 2.63
CA GLU A 248 -21.45 8.04 2.56
C GLU A 248 -20.10 8.75 2.49
N LEU A 249 -19.04 8.09 3.00
CA LEU A 249 -17.67 8.61 2.97
C LEU A 249 -16.70 7.46 2.79
N ARG A 250 -15.66 7.65 1.96
CA ARG A 250 -14.62 6.63 1.71
C ARG A 250 -13.24 7.19 1.97
N PHE A 251 -12.45 6.44 2.69
CA PHE A 251 -11.01 6.64 2.81
C PHE A 251 -10.31 5.49 2.09
N ILE A 252 -9.52 5.82 1.07
CA ILE A 252 -8.70 4.85 0.32
C ILE A 252 -7.27 5.03 0.81
N ILE A 253 -6.75 4.01 1.45
CA ILE A 253 -5.44 4.01 2.06
C ILE A 253 -4.43 3.42 1.08
N SER A 254 -3.42 4.21 0.74
CA SER A 254 -2.26 3.78 -0.04
C SER A 254 -1.00 4.12 0.74
N SER A 255 -0.08 3.18 0.89
CA SER A 255 1.16 3.46 1.60
C SER A 255 1.99 4.56 0.92
N THR A 256 1.89 4.71 -0.41
CA THR A 256 2.57 5.74 -1.20
C THR A 256 1.60 6.78 -1.79
N GLN A 257 2.10 7.97 -2.12
CA GLN A 257 1.30 9.09 -2.64
C GLN A 257 0.66 8.79 -4.00
N VAL A 258 -0.57 9.30 -4.19
CA VAL A 258 -1.40 9.07 -5.40
C VAL A 258 -1.36 10.27 -6.35
N ILE A 259 -1.49 11.49 -5.84
CA ILE A 259 -1.78 12.67 -6.67
C ILE A 259 -0.50 13.37 -7.17
N THR A 260 0.51 13.54 -6.32
CA THR A 260 1.70 14.35 -6.63
C THR A 260 2.55 13.78 -7.75
N ASP A 261 3.13 14.66 -8.57
CA ASP A 261 4.16 14.36 -9.57
C ASP A 261 5.44 15.19 -9.31
N ALA A 262 5.55 15.82 -8.16
CA ALA A 262 6.60 16.80 -7.88
C ALA A 262 7.94 16.18 -7.49
N HIS A 263 8.01 14.86 -7.38
CA HIS A 263 9.22 14.13 -7.00
C HIS A 263 9.40 12.85 -7.82
N ASN A 264 10.63 12.34 -7.80
CA ASN A 264 11.02 11.09 -8.45
C ASN A 264 11.30 9.96 -7.43
N PHE A 265 10.76 10.06 -6.23
CA PHE A 265 10.67 8.95 -5.28
C PHE A 265 9.51 8.04 -5.65
N GLU A 266 9.25 7.05 -4.84
CA GLU A 266 8.18 6.10 -5.00
C GLU A 266 6.79 6.76 -4.94
N GLY A 267 5.84 6.24 -5.71
CA GLY A 267 4.47 6.74 -5.77
C GLY A 267 3.69 6.22 -6.97
N TRP A 268 2.41 6.51 -7.04
CA TRP A 268 1.56 6.12 -8.17
C TRP A 268 1.97 6.78 -9.50
N THR A 269 2.69 7.89 -9.42
CA THR A 269 3.28 8.56 -10.60
C THR A 269 4.27 7.67 -11.35
N ASN A 270 4.88 6.68 -10.67
CA ASN A 270 5.76 5.70 -11.31
C ASN A 270 4.99 4.69 -12.18
N PHE A 271 3.68 4.59 -12.03
CA PHE A 271 2.78 3.73 -12.79
C PHE A 271 1.60 4.54 -13.34
N PRO A 272 1.83 5.46 -14.29
CA PRO A 272 0.83 6.44 -14.73
C PRO A 272 -0.44 5.76 -15.27
N LYS A 273 -0.33 4.65 -16.00
CA LYS A 273 -1.48 3.90 -16.53
C LYS A 273 -2.33 3.28 -15.41
N GLU A 274 -1.72 2.82 -14.34
CA GLU A 274 -2.44 2.29 -13.18
C GLU A 274 -3.10 3.42 -12.37
N ARG A 275 -2.46 4.59 -12.24
CA ARG A 275 -3.08 5.78 -11.65
C ARG A 275 -4.27 6.25 -12.48
N ASP A 276 -4.14 6.32 -13.80
CA ASP A 276 -5.23 6.68 -14.70
C ASP A 276 -6.39 5.66 -14.60
N ARG A 277 -6.07 4.37 -14.47
CA ARG A 277 -7.07 3.33 -14.22
C ARG A 277 -7.81 3.52 -12.91
N LEU A 278 -7.11 3.92 -11.83
CA LEU A 278 -7.73 4.23 -10.54
C LEU A 278 -8.73 5.39 -10.69
N TYR A 279 -8.32 6.46 -11.35
CA TYR A 279 -9.17 7.61 -11.61
C TYR A 279 -10.38 7.27 -12.50
N ALA A 280 -10.17 6.51 -13.55
CA ALA A 280 -11.25 6.03 -14.42
C ALA A 280 -12.25 5.15 -13.64
N MET A 281 -11.78 4.29 -12.73
CA MET A 281 -12.63 3.46 -11.89
C MET A 281 -13.46 4.30 -10.91
N LEU A 282 -12.89 5.35 -10.30
CA LEU A 282 -13.67 6.27 -9.46
C LEU A 282 -14.79 6.93 -10.26
N ALA A 283 -14.51 7.37 -11.48
CA ALA A 283 -15.50 7.97 -12.38
C ALA A 283 -16.59 6.97 -12.80
N GLU A 284 -16.21 5.76 -13.24
CA GLU A 284 -17.12 4.69 -13.65
C GLU A 284 -18.07 4.29 -12.51
N LYS A 285 -17.52 4.12 -11.30
CA LYS A 285 -18.29 3.77 -10.10
C LYS A 285 -19.02 4.96 -9.49
N ARG A 286 -18.90 6.17 -10.07
CA ARG A 286 -19.49 7.43 -9.58
C ARG A 286 -19.11 7.74 -8.13
N VAL A 287 -17.87 7.47 -7.76
CA VAL A 287 -17.32 7.71 -6.42
C VAL A 287 -16.83 9.14 -6.34
N SER A 288 -17.61 10.01 -5.69
CA SER A 288 -17.28 11.43 -5.48
C SER A 288 -16.89 11.75 -4.03
N ASN A 289 -16.94 10.76 -3.16
CA ASN A 289 -16.77 10.88 -1.71
C ASN A 289 -15.49 10.18 -1.21
N ALA A 290 -14.52 9.93 -2.10
CA ALA A 290 -13.26 9.29 -1.77
C ALA A 290 -12.18 10.32 -1.40
N ILE A 291 -11.43 9.99 -0.35
CA ILE A 291 -10.25 10.70 0.13
C ILE A 291 -9.12 9.69 0.24
N PHE A 292 -7.97 9.97 -0.36
CA PHE A 292 -6.76 9.16 -0.17
C PHE A 292 -6.05 9.57 1.11
N LEU A 293 -5.55 8.57 1.86
CA LEU A 293 -4.63 8.74 2.98
C LEU A 293 -3.34 8.03 2.62
N THR A 294 -2.22 8.76 2.66
CA THR A 294 -0.94 8.29 2.10
C THR A 294 0.24 8.49 3.05
N GLY A 295 1.32 7.73 2.81
CA GLY A 295 2.52 7.64 3.65
C GLY A 295 3.83 7.79 2.87
N ASP A 296 4.88 7.06 3.27
CA ASP A 296 6.22 6.91 2.66
C ASP A 296 7.13 8.15 2.70
N ARG A 297 6.59 9.32 2.52
CA ARG A 297 7.35 10.57 2.20
C ARG A 297 8.15 11.18 3.35
N HIS A 298 8.09 10.61 4.54
CA HIS A 298 8.73 11.18 5.74
C HIS A 298 8.39 12.66 5.99
N SER A 299 7.22 13.06 5.55
CA SER A 299 6.69 14.43 5.57
C SER A 299 5.16 14.41 5.56
N GLY A 300 4.53 15.54 5.85
CA GLY A 300 3.09 15.71 5.74
C GLY A 300 2.72 16.79 4.72
N GLY A 301 1.60 16.63 4.05
CA GLY A 301 1.10 17.61 3.08
C GLY A 301 -0.28 17.23 2.52
N PHE A 302 -0.96 18.21 1.96
CA PHE A 302 -2.30 18.06 1.40
C PHE A 302 -2.29 18.34 -0.09
N TYR A 303 -2.89 17.46 -0.87
CA TYR A 303 -2.94 17.56 -2.33
C TYR A 303 -4.36 17.36 -2.84
N LYS A 304 -4.68 18.01 -3.96
CA LYS A 304 -5.96 17.79 -4.64
C LYS A 304 -5.81 17.78 -6.16
N ALA A 305 -6.68 17.02 -6.81
CA ALA A 305 -6.77 16.97 -8.25
C ALA A 305 -8.23 16.94 -8.71
N ASN A 306 -8.52 17.59 -9.83
CA ASN A 306 -9.77 17.43 -10.54
C ASN A 306 -9.61 16.22 -11.48
N VAL A 307 -10.40 15.17 -11.25
CA VAL A 307 -10.39 13.95 -12.05
C VAL A 307 -11.58 13.95 -13.00
N SER A 308 -11.33 13.71 -14.27
CA SER A 308 -12.38 13.67 -15.28
C SER A 308 -13.45 12.62 -14.92
N GLY A 309 -14.72 13.01 -14.96
CA GLY A 309 -15.85 12.14 -14.61
C GLY A 309 -16.12 11.98 -13.11
N VAL A 310 -15.29 12.55 -12.24
CA VAL A 310 -15.54 12.62 -10.79
C VAL A 310 -16.08 14.01 -10.44
N SER A 311 -17.22 14.08 -9.78
CA SER A 311 -17.95 15.35 -9.57
C SER A 311 -17.34 16.28 -8.52
N LYS A 312 -16.50 15.77 -7.62
CA LYS A 312 -15.79 16.55 -6.61
C LYS A 312 -14.28 16.37 -6.78
N PRO A 313 -13.44 17.33 -6.36
CA PRO A 313 -12.00 17.13 -6.33
C PRO A 313 -11.63 15.90 -5.49
N VAL A 314 -10.70 15.11 -5.99
CA VAL A 314 -10.08 14.02 -5.24
C VAL A 314 -8.96 14.59 -4.37
N TRP A 315 -8.88 14.14 -3.13
CA TRP A 315 -7.90 14.60 -2.16
C TRP A 315 -6.93 13.48 -1.81
N ASP A 316 -5.69 13.87 -1.52
CA ASP A 316 -4.62 13.01 -1.02
C ASP A 316 -3.98 13.71 0.18
N PHE A 317 -4.10 13.09 1.35
CA PHE A 317 -3.55 13.59 2.59
C PHE A 317 -2.41 12.70 3.03
N THR A 318 -1.20 13.22 2.90
CA THR A 318 0.02 12.54 3.34
C THR A 318 0.30 12.88 4.79
N SER A 319 0.44 11.85 5.63
CA SER A 319 0.97 11.97 6.99
C SER A 319 1.98 10.85 7.21
N SER A 320 3.24 11.18 7.02
CA SER A 320 4.32 10.21 6.93
C SER A 320 5.52 10.67 7.71
N SER A 321 5.45 10.55 9.02
CA SER A 321 6.57 10.64 9.95
C SER A 321 6.08 10.70 11.39
N LEU A 322 5.49 9.61 11.86
CA LEU A 322 5.11 9.54 13.27
C LEU A 322 6.30 9.83 14.20
N ASN A 323 7.49 9.29 13.86
CA ASN A 323 8.75 9.63 14.56
C ASN A 323 9.99 9.61 13.67
N PHE A 324 9.83 9.53 12.33
CA PHE A 324 10.98 9.41 11.41
C PHE A 324 10.89 10.40 10.26
N ALA A 325 10.92 11.69 10.57
CA ALA A 325 10.89 12.78 9.58
C ALA A 325 12.28 13.07 9.00
N PHE A 326 12.33 13.58 7.75
CA PHE A 326 13.56 13.94 7.01
C PHE A 326 13.72 15.45 6.79
N GLY A 327 13.00 16.28 7.48
CA GLY A 327 13.09 17.73 7.35
C GLY A 327 13.14 18.46 8.69
N LYS A 328 12.98 19.78 8.62
CA LYS A 328 13.02 20.67 9.78
C LYS A 328 11.90 21.72 9.77
N GLY A 329 10.81 21.47 9.06
CA GLY A 329 9.71 22.42 8.93
C GLY A 329 9.09 22.36 7.53
N ASP A 330 8.58 23.48 7.04
CA ASP A 330 8.06 23.58 5.68
C ASP A 330 9.19 23.43 4.66
N GLY A 331 9.02 22.52 3.73
CA GLY A 331 9.94 22.21 2.64
C GLY A 331 9.36 22.47 1.25
N GLY A 332 8.25 23.20 1.17
CA GLY A 332 7.48 23.42 -0.05
C GLY A 332 8.27 23.99 -1.21
N ASP A 333 9.24 24.85 -0.93
CA ASP A 333 10.11 25.43 -1.97
C ASP A 333 11.05 24.39 -2.61
N ARG A 334 11.37 23.33 -1.90
CA ARG A 334 12.23 22.24 -2.40
C ARG A 334 11.47 21.21 -3.21
N GLU A 335 10.15 21.13 -3.02
CA GLU A 335 9.25 20.22 -3.72
C GLU A 335 8.02 21.02 -4.19
N PRO A 336 8.16 21.92 -5.17
CA PRO A 336 7.04 22.70 -5.67
C PRO A 336 6.05 21.82 -6.40
N ASP A 337 4.78 21.83 -5.96
CA ASP A 337 3.69 21.08 -6.59
C ASP A 337 2.43 21.96 -6.69
N PRO A 338 1.91 22.23 -7.90
CA PRO A 338 0.70 23.03 -8.09
C PRO A 338 -0.57 22.35 -7.56
N ARG A 339 -0.51 21.06 -7.26
CA ARG A 339 -1.63 20.31 -6.66
C ARG A 339 -1.62 20.38 -5.14
N ARG A 340 -0.48 20.78 -4.54
CA ARG A 340 -0.41 20.91 -3.09
C ARG A 340 -1.19 22.14 -2.63
N THR A 341 -1.93 21.96 -1.52
CA THR A 341 -2.59 23.03 -0.80
C THR A 341 -1.89 23.19 0.54
N GLY A 342 -1.31 24.37 0.80
CA GLY A 342 -0.55 24.61 2.03
C GLY A 342 0.91 24.15 1.99
N GLY A 343 1.47 23.82 3.14
CA GLY A 343 2.87 23.49 3.33
C GLY A 343 3.24 22.04 2.97
N PHE A 344 4.56 21.77 3.00
CA PHE A 344 5.12 20.42 2.95
C PHE A 344 6.02 20.23 4.18
N TRP A 345 5.52 19.48 5.14
CA TRP A 345 6.01 19.50 6.52
C TRP A 345 6.91 18.31 6.82
N GLY A 346 8.22 18.52 6.77
CA GLY A 346 9.24 17.51 7.06
C GLY A 346 9.56 17.37 8.56
N ILE A 347 8.55 17.34 9.40
CA ILE A 347 8.66 17.19 10.87
C ILE A 347 7.77 16.00 11.33
N PRO A 348 8.01 15.44 12.53
CA PRO A 348 7.12 14.41 13.07
C PRO A 348 5.67 14.89 13.09
N ASN A 349 4.79 14.06 12.57
CA ASN A 349 3.38 14.42 12.38
C ASN A 349 2.46 13.20 12.37
N PHE A 350 1.18 13.44 12.66
CA PHE A 350 0.08 12.51 12.41
C PHE A 350 -1.12 13.25 11.82
N GLY A 351 -1.91 12.54 11.03
CA GLY A 351 -3.18 13.04 10.49
C GLY A 351 -4.32 12.74 11.45
N GLN A 352 -5.21 13.72 11.65
CA GLN A 352 -6.48 13.53 12.37
C GLN A 352 -7.63 13.93 11.47
N ILE A 353 -8.65 13.09 11.43
CA ILE A 353 -9.89 13.31 10.70
C ILE A 353 -11.02 13.52 11.68
N ASP A 354 -11.72 14.63 11.55
CA ASP A 354 -12.96 14.95 12.27
C ASP A 354 -14.12 15.00 11.27
N ILE A 355 -15.22 14.28 11.55
CA ILE A 355 -16.40 14.19 10.70
C ILE A 355 -17.61 14.80 11.43
N ASP A 356 -18.11 15.89 10.90
CA ASP A 356 -19.39 16.47 11.30
C ASP A 356 -20.48 16.02 10.31
N TRP A 357 -21.24 15.02 10.70
CA TRP A 357 -22.31 14.45 9.90
C TRP A 357 -23.49 15.42 9.70
N ALA A 358 -23.75 16.29 10.68
CA ALA A 358 -24.86 17.27 10.58
C ALA A 358 -24.51 18.40 9.60
N ALA A 359 -23.28 18.88 9.66
CA ALA A 359 -22.78 19.90 8.73
C ALA A 359 -22.28 19.30 7.40
N LYS A 360 -22.26 17.97 7.25
CA LYS A 360 -21.69 17.23 6.10
C LYS A 360 -20.25 17.64 5.79
N LYS A 361 -19.44 17.78 6.81
CA LYS A 361 -18.09 18.35 6.74
C LYS A 361 -17.06 17.37 7.25
N VAL A 362 -15.97 17.22 6.52
CA VAL A 362 -14.78 16.49 6.95
C VAL A 362 -13.66 17.51 7.16
N THR A 363 -13.10 17.53 8.37
CA THR A 363 -11.93 18.35 8.72
C THR A 363 -10.72 17.44 8.90
N ILE A 364 -9.65 17.71 8.16
CA ILE A 364 -8.41 16.98 8.22
C ILE A 364 -7.35 17.89 8.78
N SER A 365 -6.74 17.50 9.88
CA SER A 365 -5.68 18.25 10.54
C SER A 365 -4.38 17.45 10.50
N LEU A 366 -3.31 18.07 10.03
CA LEU A 366 -1.96 17.60 10.26
C LEU A 366 -1.50 18.12 11.62
N ARG A 367 -1.05 17.24 12.50
CA ARG A 367 -0.65 17.56 13.88
C ARG A 367 0.79 17.13 14.15
N LYS A 368 1.48 17.86 15.00
CA LYS A 368 2.81 17.48 15.51
C LYS A 368 2.73 16.33 16.51
N ASP A 369 3.88 15.80 16.83
CA ASP A 369 4.08 14.79 17.90
C ASP A 369 3.76 15.30 19.31
N ASP A 370 3.57 16.62 19.51
CA ASP A 370 3.05 17.22 20.75
C ASP A 370 1.52 17.44 20.73
N GLY A 371 0.86 17.12 19.61
CA GLY A 371 -0.59 17.26 19.40
C GLY A 371 -1.04 18.64 18.89
N SER A 372 -0.13 19.62 18.79
CA SER A 372 -0.46 20.92 18.20
C SER A 372 -0.77 20.80 16.71
N VAL A 373 -1.70 21.63 16.23
CA VAL A 373 -2.09 21.64 14.82
C VAL A 373 -1.01 22.36 14.01
N ILE A 374 -0.55 21.70 12.94
CA ILE A 374 0.33 22.29 11.93
C ILE A 374 -0.53 23.01 10.90
N GLU A 375 -1.48 22.29 10.33
CA GLU A 375 -2.32 22.76 9.23
C GLU A 375 -3.66 22.02 9.23
N THR A 376 -4.69 22.66 8.67
CA THR A 376 -6.05 22.09 8.60
C THR A 376 -6.66 22.34 7.24
N GLN A 377 -7.34 21.31 6.70
CA GLN A 377 -8.13 21.40 5.47
C GLN A 377 -9.54 20.91 5.70
N GLU A 378 -10.50 21.66 5.18
CA GLU A 378 -11.91 21.25 5.14
C GLU A 378 -12.27 20.67 3.78
N VAL A 379 -12.99 19.56 3.79
CA VAL A 379 -13.38 18.82 2.58
C VAL A 379 -14.89 18.54 2.60
N SER A 380 -15.57 18.90 1.52
CA SER A 380 -16.97 18.57 1.29
C SER A 380 -17.09 17.23 0.55
N ALA A 381 -16.78 16.14 1.24
CA ALA A 381 -16.85 14.79 0.68
C ALA A 381 -18.18 14.06 0.93
N ILE A 382 -18.99 14.52 1.88
CA ILE A 382 -20.30 13.92 2.21
C ILE A 382 -21.38 14.55 1.34
N ASP A 383 -22.20 13.73 0.69
CA ASP A 383 -23.33 14.17 -0.15
C ASP A 383 -24.61 14.49 0.63
#